data_215d4f5fc0bf50b361908382b0c08329
#
_entry.id   215d4f5fc0bf50b361908382b0c08329
#
_cell.length_a   1.000
_cell.length_b   1.000
_cell.length_c   1.000
_cell.angle_alpha   90.00
_cell.angle_beta   90.00
_cell.angle_gamma   90.00
#
_symmetry.space_group_name_H-M   'P 1'
#
loop_
_entity.id
_entity.type
_entity.pdbx_description
1 polymer ?
#
loop_
_entity_poly.entity_id
_entity_poly.type
_entity_poly.pdbx_seq_one_letter_code
_entity_poly.pdbx_strand_id
1 'polypeptide(L)'
;MNTDGSSLGNPGSSGVGGIIRNDRGHLVHAFSSHIDFGSNNRAELLALLQGLKACKHLGIHLVEIELDSQVVISWWNRRRCGVWYLEDFWEDILDITDSMVCVFRHVYREGNKVADWLAKRGAAGHHSVWNVIGDMPRIPRGLIRLDKLGLPSLR
;
A
#
# COMPACT_ATOMS: atom_id res chain seq x y z
N MET A 1 -0.94 2.35 8.07
CA MET A 1 -0.70 1.46 6.90
C MET A 1 -0.26 2.33 5.72
N ASN A 2 0.79 1.93 5.06
CA ASN A 2 1.27 2.54 3.82
C ASN A 2 1.12 1.53 2.69
N THR A 3 0.59 1.95 1.55
CA THR A 3 0.49 1.12 0.35
C THR A 3 0.95 1.88 -0.87
N ASP A 4 1.40 1.16 -1.88
CA ASP A 4 1.82 1.71 -3.16
C ASP A 4 1.61 0.70 -4.29
N GLY A 5 1.38 1.20 -5.48
CA GLY A 5 1.27 0.43 -6.70
C GLY A 5 2.32 0.86 -7.70
N SER A 6 2.87 -0.09 -8.43
CA SER A 6 3.88 0.17 -9.45
C SER A 6 3.54 -0.54 -10.75
N SER A 7 3.72 0.14 -11.86
CA SER A 7 3.56 -0.42 -13.19
C SER A 7 4.81 -0.12 -14.02
N LEU A 8 5.46 -1.18 -14.49
CA LEU A 8 6.63 -1.06 -15.37
C LEU A 8 6.17 -0.67 -16.78
N GLY A 9 6.34 0.62 -17.13
CA GLY A 9 5.98 1.16 -18.44
C GLY A 9 4.58 1.78 -18.55
N ASN A 10 3.80 1.81 -17.51
CA ASN A 10 2.48 2.45 -17.34
C ASN A 10 1.65 2.68 -18.64
N PRO A 11 0.91 1.67 -19.19
CA PRO A 11 0.67 0.37 -18.57
C PRO A 11 1.82 -0.62 -18.77
N GLY A 12 1.90 -1.60 -17.89
CA GLY A 12 2.93 -2.63 -17.92
C GLY A 12 2.75 -3.69 -16.85
N SER A 13 3.77 -4.51 -16.68
CA SER A 13 3.83 -5.47 -15.57
C SER A 13 3.71 -4.71 -14.25
N SER A 14 2.73 -5.08 -13.44
CA SER A 14 2.35 -4.31 -12.28
C SER A 14 2.53 -5.09 -10.98
N GLY A 15 2.76 -4.35 -9.91
CA GLY A 15 2.90 -4.89 -8.57
C GLY A 15 2.28 -3.97 -7.53
N VAL A 16 1.96 -4.57 -6.41
CA VAL A 16 1.44 -3.89 -5.24
C VAL A 16 2.32 -4.18 -4.04
N GLY A 17 2.42 -3.20 -3.17
CA GLY A 17 3.18 -3.32 -1.93
C GLY A 17 2.51 -2.57 -0.79
N GLY A 18 2.68 -3.07 0.41
CA GLY A 18 2.16 -2.42 1.58
C GLY A 18 2.81 -2.88 2.87
N ILE A 19 2.72 -2.02 3.86
CA ILE A 19 3.20 -2.27 5.21
C ILE A 19 2.18 -1.78 6.23
N ILE A 20 1.89 -2.61 7.20
CA ILE A 20 1.08 -2.29 8.37
C ILE A 20 2.00 -2.26 9.57
N ARG A 21 1.99 -1.14 10.29
CA ARG A 21 2.76 -0.94 11.52
C ARG A 21 1.81 -0.59 12.66
N ASN A 22 2.19 -0.95 13.88
CA ASN A 22 1.44 -0.51 15.05
C ASN A 22 1.77 0.95 15.41
N ASP A 23 1.14 1.47 16.47
CA ASP A 23 1.36 2.82 16.99
C ASP A 23 2.80 3.11 17.45
N ARG A 24 3.58 2.05 17.71
CA ARG A 24 5.01 2.15 18.05
C ARG A 24 5.92 2.07 16.82
N GLY A 25 5.35 1.96 15.62
CA GLY A 25 6.10 1.83 14.37
C GLY A 25 6.67 0.42 14.12
N HIS A 26 6.28 -0.58 14.90
CA HIS A 26 6.70 -1.95 14.69
C HIS A 26 5.92 -2.62 13.55
N LEU A 27 6.61 -3.44 12.78
CA LEU A 27 5.99 -4.23 11.72
C LEU A 27 4.92 -5.17 12.30
N VAL A 28 3.73 -5.11 11.72
CA VAL A 28 2.64 -6.06 11.95
C VAL A 28 2.52 -7.00 10.75
N HIS A 29 2.52 -6.44 9.55
CA HIS A 29 2.38 -7.18 8.30
C HIS A 29 2.96 -6.37 7.14
N ALA A 30 3.58 -7.04 6.19
CA ALA A 30 4.00 -6.43 4.94
C ALA A 30 3.75 -7.42 3.79
N PHE A 31 3.49 -6.88 2.61
CA PHE A 31 3.27 -7.69 1.42
C PHE A 31 3.89 -7.06 0.18
N SER A 32 4.25 -7.91 -0.75
CA SER A 32 4.66 -7.57 -2.10
C SER A 32 4.01 -8.60 -3.02
N SER A 33 3.23 -8.17 -4.00
CA SER A 33 2.53 -9.09 -4.89
C SER A 33 2.63 -8.62 -6.33
N HIS A 34 2.89 -9.58 -7.21
CA HIS A 34 2.70 -9.36 -8.63
C HIS A 34 1.21 -9.34 -8.95
N ILE A 35 0.80 -8.36 -9.73
CA ILE A 35 -0.52 -8.30 -10.35
C ILE A 35 -0.34 -8.21 -11.86
N ASP A 36 -1.34 -8.61 -12.60
CA ASP A 36 -1.25 -8.64 -14.06
C ASP A 36 -0.91 -7.27 -14.66
N PHE A 37 -0.79 -7.23 -15.97
CA PHE A 37 -0.56 -6.03 -16.75
C PHE A 37 -1.63 -4.96 -16.46
N GLY A 38 -1.23 -3.73 -16.20
CA GLY A 38 -2.16 -2.62 -15.93
C GLY A 38 -1.49 -1.27 -15.76
N SER A 39 -2.30 -0.29 -15.43
CA SER A 39 -1.87 1.08 -15.16
C SER A 39 -1.39 1.28 -13.71
N ASN A 40 -0.65 2.36 -13.48
CA ASN A 40 -0.29 2.79 -12.12
C ASN A 40 -1.52 2.99 -11.25
N ASN A 41 -2.56 3.67 -11.75
CA ASN A 41 -3.78 3.92 -10.97
C ASN A 41 -4.49 2.62 -10.55
N ARG A 42 -4.53 1.62 -11.43
CA ARG A 42 -5.05 0.29 -11.09
C ARG A 42 -4.20 -0.36 -10.00
N ALA A 43 -2.88 -0.31 -10.13
CA ALA A 43 -1.96 -0.87 -9.13
C ALA A 43 -2.10 -0.18 -7.77
N GLU A 44 -2.22 1.13 -7.74
CA GLU A 44 -2.45 1.91 -6.51
C GLU A 44 -3.75 1.47 -5.80
N LEU A 45 -4.83 1.35 -6.56
CA LEU A 45 -6.12 0.94 -6.02
C LEU A 45 -6.08 -0.49 -5.48
N LEU A 46 -5.46 -1.41 -6.20
CA LEU A 46 -5.32 -2.81 -5.78
C LEU A 46 -4.39 -2.95 -4.57
N ALA A 47 -3.35 -2.11 -4.44
CA ALA A 47 -2.50 -2.07 -3.27
C ALA A 47 -3.30 -1.68 -2.01
N LEU A 48 -4.12 -0.64 -2.12
CA LEU A 48 -5.02 -0.23 -1.05
C LEU A 48 -5.99 -1.36 -0.67
N LEU A 49 -6.63 -1.98 -1.65
CA LEU A 49 -7.58 -3.08 -1.43
C LEU A 49 -6.90 -4.27 -0.72
N GLN A 50 -5.71 -4.68 -1.16
CA GLN A 50 -4.97 -5.76 -0.53
C GLN A 50 -4.58 -5.42 0.90
N GLY A 51 -4.14 -4.20 1.16
CA GLY A 51 -3.82 -3.72 2.51
C GLY A 51 -5.03 -3.72 3.43
N LEU A 52 -6.19 -3.27 2.96
CA LEU A 52 -7.44 -3.28 3.72
C LEU A 52 -7.93 -4.71 4.01
N LYS A 53 -7.82 -5.61 3.05
CA LYS A 53 -8.12 -7.05 3.26
C LYS A 53 -7.21 -7.64 4.34
N ALA A 54 -5.92 -7.30 4.35
CA ALA A 54 -4.99 -7.73 5.38
C ALA A 54 -5.38 -7.16 6.76
N CYS A 55 -5.73 -5.88 6.85
CA CYS A 55 -6.23 -5.29 8.10
C CYS A 55 -7.47 -6.02 8.62
N LYS A 56 -8.44 -6.28 7.77
CA LYS A 56 -9.65 -7.02 8.13
C LYS A 56 -9.32 -8.42 8.64
N HIS A 57 -8.46 -9.15 7.95
CA HIS A 57 -8.02 -10.49 8.35
C HIS A 57 -7.30 -10.49 9.70
N LEU A 58 -6.52 -9.46 10.00
CA LEU A 58 -5.80 -9.30 11.26
C LEU A 58 -6.66 -8.74 12.40
N GLY A 59 -7.95 -8.46 12.17
CA GLY A 59 -8.86 -7.90 13.17
C GLY A 59 -8.56 -6.44 13.51
N ILE A 60 -7.93 -5.70 12.62
CA ILE A 60 -7.63 -4.27 12.79
C ILE A 60 -8.86 -3.46 12.37
N HIS A 61 -9.42 -2.70 13.31
CA HIS A 61 -10.64 -1.91 13.10
C HIS A 61 -10.39 -0.39 13.02
N LEU A 62 -9.22 0.07 13.43
CA LEU A 62 -8.79 1.47 13.35
C LEU A 62 -7.45 1.53 12.62
N VAL A 63 -7.41 2.21 11.48
CA VAL A 63 -6.21 2.31 10.66
C VAL A 63 -6.04 3.69 10.06
N GLU A 64 -4.84 4.26 10.19
CA GLU A 64 -4.40 5.39 9.39
C GLU A 64 -3.79 4.86 8.09
N ILE A 65 -4.25 5.37 6.97
CA ILE A 65 -3.84 4.96 5.63
C ILE A 65 -3.10 6.12 4.98
N GLU A 66 -1.86 5.87 4.64
CA GLU A 66 -0.99 6.85 3.98
C GLU A 66 -0.70 6.41 2.56
N LEU A 67 -1.04 7.27 1.60
CA LEU A 67 -0.89 7.05 0.16
C LEU A 67 -0.17 8.24 -0.47
N ASP A 68 0.69 8.00 -1.44
CA ASP A 68 1.26 9.05 -2.27
C ASP A 68 0.48 9.29 -3.57
N SER A 69 -0.52 8.48 -3.86
CA SER A 69 -1.44 8.68 -4.97
C SER A 69 -2.52 9.71 -4.64
N GLN A 70 -2.35 10.92 -5.18
CA GLN A 70 -3.39 11.96 -5.08
C GLN A 70 -4.70 11.55 -5.78
N VAL A 71 -4.62 10.73 -6.81
CA VAL A 71 -5.80 10.23 -7.54
C VAL A 71 -6.66 9.38 -6.63
N VAL A 72 -6.07 8.41 -5.93
CA VAL A 72 -6.82 7.53 -5.00
C VAL A 72 -7.35 8.33 -3.80
N ILE A 73 -6.57 9.26 -3.26
CA ILE A 73 -7.04 10.17 -2.19
C ILE A 73 -8.24 11.00 -2.68
N SER A 74 -8.19 11.51 -3.90
CA SER A 74 -9.31 12.25 -4.50
C SER A 74 -10.56 11.37 -4.64
N TRP A 75 -10.41 10.12 -5.06
CA TRP A 75 -11.52 9.17 -5.12
C TRP A 75 -12.14 8.94 -3.74
N TRP A 76 -11.31 8.75 -2.74
CA TRP A 76 -11.78 8.60 -1.37
C TRP A 76 -12.57 9.80 -0.88
N ASN A 77 -12.03 11.01 -1.07
CA ASN A 77 -12.68 12.25 -0.64
C ASN A 77 -14.03 12.49 -1.32
N ARG A 78 -14.13 12.13 -2.61
CA ARG A 78 -15.37 12.24 -3.39
C ARG A 78 -16.29 11.02 -3.24
N ARG A 79 -15.84 9.97 -2.58
CA ARG A 79 -16.53 8.66 -2.48
C ARG A 79 -16.89 8.08 -3.85
N ARG A 80 -16.07 8.34 -4.86
CA ARG A 80 -16.30 7.92 -6.25
C ARG A 80 -14.99 7.73 -7.00
N CYS A 81 -14.81 6.53 -7.58
CA CYS A 81 -13.68 6.23 -8.46
C CYS A 81 -13.84 6.89 -9.82
N GLY A 82 -14.98 6.71 -10.48
CA GLY A 82 -15.26 7.29 -11.78
C GLY A 82 -14.51 6.63 -12.95
N VAL A 83 -13.86 5.50 -12.72
CA VAL A 83 -13.19 4.69 -13.73
C VAL A 83 -13.93 3.34 -13.81
N TRP A 84 -14.73 3.16 -14.84
CA TRP A 84 -15.72 2.08 -14.92
C TRP A 84 -15.14 0.67 -14.70
N TYR A 85 -13.95 0.39 -15.23
CA TYR A 85 -13.31 -0.93 -15.08
C TYR A 85 -12.63 -1.15 -13.72
N LEU A 86 -12.62 -0.15 -12.85
CA LEU A 86 -12.10 -0.21 -11.48
C LEU A 86 -13.22 -0.16 -10.42
N GLU A 87 -14.47 0.02 -10.84
CA GLU A 87 -15.60 0.19 -9.91
C GLU A 87 -15.80 -1.01 -8.99
N ASP A 88 -15.65 -2.24 -9.47
CA ASP A 88 -15.79 -3.43 -8.63
C ASP A 88 -14.76 -3.44 -7.48
N PHE A 89 -13.52 -3.06 -7.76
CA PHE A 89 -12.49 -2.94 -6.72
C PHE A 89 -12.78 -1.79 -5.77
N TRP A 90 -13.33 -0.70 -6.29
CA TRP A 90 -13.73 0.45 -5.49
C TRP A 90 -14.87 0.10 -4.53
N GLU A 91 -15.87 -0.62 -4.98
CA GLU A 91 -16.97 -1.12 -4.17
C GLU A 91 -16.46 -2.05 -3.04
N ASP A 92 -15.56 -2.96 -3.35
CA ASP A 92 -14.89 -3.82 -2.35
C ASP A 92 -14.18 -2.99 -1.27
N ILE A 93 -13.50 -1.90 -1.65
CA ILE A 93 -12.86 -0.97 -0.72
C ILE A 93 -13.89 -0.31 0.19
N LEU A 94 -14.98 0.18 -0.37
CA LEU A 94 -16.05 0.82 0.39
C LEU A 94 -16.68 -0.17 1.39
N ASP A 95 -16.97 -1.39 0.96
CA ASP A 95 -17.55 -2.43 1.82
C ASP A 95 -16.63 -2.77 3.00
N ILE A 96 -15.33 -2.89 2.77
CA ILE A 96 -14.37 -3.17 3.85
C ILE A 96 -14.28 -1.98 4.81
N THR A 97 -14.19 -0.76 4.28
CA THR A 97 -14.03 0.44 5.10
C THR A 97 -15.27 0.79 5.91
N ASP A 98 -16.46 0.36 5.50
CA ASP A 98 -17.70 0.54 6.26
C ASP A 98 -17.67 -0.17 7.63
N SER A 99 -16.88 -1.24 7.76
CA SER A 99 -16.68 -1.97 9.02
C SER A 99 -15.48 -1.51 9.84
N MET A 100 -14.80 -0.46 9.42
CA MET A 100 -13.56 0.03 10.00
C MET A 100 -13.60 1.55 10.21
N VAL A 101 -12.75 2.04 11.12
CA VAL A 101 -12.44 3.47 11.21
C VAL A 101 -11.16 3.73 10.44
N CYS A 102 -11.29 4.38 9.29
CA CYS A 102 -10.19 4.67 8.38
C CYS A 102 -9.94 6.16 8.29
N VAL A 103 -8.68 6.56 8.48
CA VAL A 103 -8.21 7.93 8.27
C VAL A 103 -7.23 7.90 7.11
N PHE A 104 -7.56 8.59 6.02
CA PHE A 104 -6.73 8.68 4.83
C PHE A 104 -5.90 9.95 4.85
N ARG A 105 -4.60 9.82 4.55
CA ARG A 105 -3.68 10.94 4.42
C ARG A 105 -2.84 10.80 3.15
N HIS A 106 -2.68 11.90 2.45
CA HIS A 106 -1.69 11.99 1.39
C HIS A 106 -0.29 12.17 2.01
N VAL A 107 0.68 11.40 1.54
CA VAL A 107 2.09 11.55 1.87
C VAL A 107 2.91 11.73 0.60
N TYR A 108 4.05 12.41 0.69
CA TYR A 108 4.97 12.47 -0.43
C TYR A 108 5.72 11.14 -0.60
N ARG A 109 6.26 10.89 -1.79
CA ARG A 109 7.01 9.68 -2.11
C ARG A 109 8.12 9.36 -1.09
N GLU A 110 8.77 10.39 -0.60
CA GLU A 110 9.82 10.28 0.41
C GLU A 110 9.33 9.64 1.72
N GLY A 111 8.05 9.81 2.03
CA GLY A 111 7.39 9.21 3.18
C GLY A 111 6.77 7.83 2.91
N ASN A 112 6.84 7.32 1.67
CA ASN A 112 6.20 6.05 1.25
C ASN A 112 7.20 5.03 0.69
N LYS A 113 8.49 5.16 1.00
CA LYS A 113 9.57 4.38 0.36
C LYS A 113 9.50 2.88 0.58
N VAL A 114 9.04 2.44 1.75
CA VAL A 114 8.91 1.01 2.03
C VAL A 114 7.86 0.40 1.10
N ALA A 115 6.69 1.01 1.01
CA ALA A 115 5.61 0.55 0.13
C ALA A 115 6.03 0.60 -1.34
N ASP A 116 6.71 1.67 -1.77
CA ASP A 116 7.26 1.82 -3.13
C ASP A 116 8.24 0.68 -3.46
N TRP A 117 9.17 0.36 -2.56
CA TRP A 117 10.11 -0.74 -2.76
C TRP A 117 9.38 -2.09 -2.89
N LEU A 118 8.37 -2.33 -2.05
CA LEU A 118 7.57 -3.56 -2.08
C LEU A 118 6.75 -3.67 -3.37
N ALA A 119 6.15 -2.56 -3.82
CA ALA A 119 5.39 -2.50 -5.06
C ALA A 119 6.27 -2.78 -6.29
N LYS A 120 7.45 -2.18 -6.36
CA LYS A 120 8.43 -2.42 -7.43
C LYS A 120 8.90 -3.86 -7.46
N ARG A 121 9.12 -4.47 -6.30
CA ARG A 121 9.44 -5.89 -6.19
C ARG A 121 8.31 -6.76 -6.74
N GLY A 122 7.05 -6.42 -6.43
CA GLY A 122 5.87 -7.08 -7.00
C GLY A 122 5.82 -6.94 -8.52
N ALA A 123 6.04 -5.74 -9.04
CA ALA A 123 6.05 -5.48 -10.48
C ALA A 123 7.16 -6.27 -11.22
N ALA A 124 8.26 -6.59 -10.53
CA ALA A 124 9.32 -7.45 -11.04
C ALA A 124 8.97 -8.96 -10.98
N GLY A 125 7.77 -9.32 -10.54
CA GLY A 125 7.28 -10.70 -10.54
C GLY A 125 7.40 -11.45 -9.22
N HIS A 126 7.78 -10.78 -8.14
CA HIS A 126 7.89 -11.42 -6.83
C HIS A 126 6.57 -11.37 -6.06
N HIS A 127 6.34 -12.42 -5.25
CA HIS A 127 5.19 -12.49 -4.34
C HIS A 127 5.69 -12.95 -2.97
N SER A 128 5.47 -12.13 -1.94
CA SER A 128 5.92 -12.42 -0.58
C SER A 128 5.10 -11.69 0.45
N VAL A 129 5.02 -12.26 1.65
CA VAL A 129 4.46 -11.64 2.85
C VAL A 129 5.43 -11.78 4.01
N TRP A 130 5.42 -10.81 4.93
CA TRP A 130 6.28 -10.80 6.12
C TRP A 130 5.48 -10.32 7.32
N ASN A 131 5.63 -11.02 8.43
CA ASN A 131 5.05 -10.63 9.72
C ASN A 131 6.15 -10.35 10.76
N VAL A 132 7.41 -10.66 10.43
CA VAL A 132 8.57 -10.46 11.27
C VAL A 132 9.62 -9.68 10.51
N ILE A 133 10.10 -8.59 11.09
CA ILE A 133 11.07 -7.70 10.44
C ILE A 133 12.39 -8.40 10.09
N GLY A 134 12.79 -9.39 10.87
CA GLY A 134 14.01 -10.17 10.63
C GLY A 134 13.98 -10.96 9.31
N ASP A 135 12.79 -11.32 8.83
CA ASP A 135 12.59 -12.10 7.61
C ASP A 135 12.56 -11.22 6.36
N MET A 136 12.44 -9.92 6.52
CA MET A 136 12.43 -8.99 5.39
C MET A 136 13.82 -8.81 4.77
N PRO A 137 13.90 -8.53 3.47
CA PRO A 137 15.14 -8.13 2.82
C PRO A 137 15.80 -6.93 3.50
N ARG A 138 17.11 -6.77 3.30
CA ARG A 138 17.89 -5.71 3.98
C ARG A 138 17.40 -4.30 3.69
N ILE A 139 17.03 -4.02 2.43
CA ILE A 139 16.65 -2.66 2.01
C ILE A 139 15.38 -2.20 2.72
N PRO A 140 14.22 -2.88 2.60
CA PRO A 140 13.01 -2.42 3.28
C PRO A 140 13.17 -2.44 4.81
N ARG A 141 13.91 -3.38 5.36
CA ARG A 141 14.21 -3.42 6.80
C ARG A 141 14.97 -2.17 7.26
N GLY A 142 15.93 -1.71 6.47
CA GLY A 142 16.65 -0.47 6.72
C GLY A 142 15.74 0.76 6.63
N LEU A 143 14.88 0.83 5.63
CA LEU A 143 13.91 1.91 5.45
C LEU A 143 12.93 1.99 6.63
N ILE A 144 12.41 0.86 7.10
CA ILE A 144 11.52 0.81 8.29
C ILE A 144 12.22 1.38 9.52
N ARG A 145 13.50 1.07 9.71
CA ARG A 145 14.27 1.60 10.84
C ARG A 145 14.49 3.10 10.75
N LEU A 146 14.76 3.62 9.55
CA LEU A 146 14.90 5.07 9.32
C LEU A 146 13.59 5.80 9.59
N ASP A 147 12.48 5.29 9.08
CA ASP A 147 11.14 5.84 9.34
C ASP A 147 10.84 5.91 10.84
N LYS A 148 11.16 4.85 11.58
CA LYS A 148 10.94 4.78 13.02
C LYS A 148 11.76 5.82 13.79
N LEU A 149 12.95 6.17 13.30
CA LEU A 149 13.81 7.19 13.86
C LEU A 149 13.43 8.61 13.42
N GLY A 150 12.45 8.76 12.53
CA GLY A 150 12.09 10.05 11.96
C GLY A 150 13.17 10.68 11.07
N LEU A 151 14.13 9.86 10.62
CA LEU A 151 15.22 10.33 9.77
C LEU A 151 14.78 10.29 8.30
N PRO A 152 15.02 11.37 7.53
CA PRO A 152 14.78 11.35 6.10
C PRO A 152 15.71 10.31 5.47
N SER A 153 15.15 9.44 4.64
CA SER A 153 15.97 8.53 3.86
C SER A 153 16.75 9.35 2.83
N LEU A 154 18.06 9.24 2.85
CA LEU A 154 18.92 9.85 1.85
C LEU A 154 18.49 9.41 0.43
N ARG A 155 18.47 10.36 -0.48
CA ARG A 155 18.21 10.13 -1.91
C ARG A 155 19.34 9.35 -2.55
#